data_4cba3cd8c121ce353e59eee554e57323
#
_entry.id   4cba3cd8c121ce353e59eee554e57323
#
_cell.length_a   1.000
_cell.length_b   1.000
_cell.length_c   1.000
_cell.angle_alpha   90.00
_cell.angle_beta   90.00
_cell.angle_gamma   90.00
#
_symmetry.space_group_name_H-M   'P 1'
#
loop_
_entity.id
_entity.type
_entity.pdbx_description
1 polymer ?
#
loop_
_entity_poly.entity_id
_entity_poly.type
_entity_poly.pdbx_seq_one_letter_code
_entity_poly.pdbx_strand_id
1 'polypeptide(L)'
;TCSAGTEIFDFVGMIFPDSDSASTGDEQLDKEKEILKSMGGVNYANVSKLMGLPDLDDMDYDPSGVYQALTGTENLAATSQDCMRIVLDKVTEKVRALSKRDEASKSNGQTYSYVETDFIKALKNGSVIEIQEPSTIVQPGVLVGLNSLLEQSGTITLPTGEIIERHPDAVVVVTTNISYEGCRGLNQSVIDR
;
A
#
# COMPACT_ATOMS: atom_id res chain seq x y z
N THR A 1 5.32 2.86 -15.76
CA THR A 1 6.59 2.09 -15.79
C THR A 1 7.08 1.91 -14.38
N CYS A 2 7.40 0.69 -13.98
CA CYS A 2 7.98 0.37 -12.69
C CYS A 2 9.49 0.64 -12.65
N SER A 3 10.03 0.82 -11.47
CA SER A 3 11.45 0.99 -11.19
C SER A 3 11.84 0.25 -9.91
N ALA A 4 13.12 0.24 -9.58
CA ALA A 4 13.61 -0.36 -8.34
C ALA A 4 12.97 0.23 -7.07
N GLY A 5 12.58 1.51 -7.10
CA GLY A 5 11.93 2.21 -6.01
C GLY A 5 10.40 2.23 -6.07
N THR A 6 9.77 1.44 -6.95
CA THR A 6 8.31 1.37 -7.02
C THR A 6 7.76 0.63 -5.81
N GLU A 7 6.78 1.25 -5.15
CA GLU A 7 6.15 0.77 -3.91
C GLU A 7 4.66 0.49 -4.10
N ILE A 8 4.05 -0.22 -3.15
CA ILE A 8 2.61 -0.54 -3.20
C ILE A 8 1.76 0.73 -3.24
N PHE A 9 2.18 1.80 -2.57
CA PHE A 9 1.46 3.07 -2.53
C PHE A 9 1.46 3.82 -3.87
N ASP A 10 2.42 3.52 -4.77
CA ASP A 10 2.41 4.05 -6.14
C ASP A 10 1.26 3.47 -6.97
N PHE A 11 0.74 2.32 -6.57
CA PHE A 11 -0.44 1.70 -7.18
C PHE A 11 -1.73 2.10 -6.46
N VAL A 12 -1.78 1.92 -5.14
CA VAL A 12 -3.03 2.08 -4.38
C VAL A 12 -3.33 3.52 -3.95
N GLY A 13 -2.38 4.44 -4.13
CA GLY A 13 -2.52 5.84 -3.72
C GLY A 13 -2.00 6.12 -2.33
N MET A 14 -1.94 7.40 -2.00
CA MET A 14 -1.37 7.91 -0.76
C MET A 14 -2.34 8.85 -0.06
N ILE A 15 -2.18 8.96 1.24
CA ILE A 15 -2.93 9.91 2.06
C ILE A 15 -1.99 11.03 2.48
N PHE A 16 -2.41 12.26 2.19
CA PHE A 16 -1.71 13.46 2.57
C PHE A 16 -2.54 14.27 3.56
N PRO A 17 -1.91 14.87 4.58
CA PRO A 17 -2.59 15.89 5.37
C PRO A 17 -2.82 17.13 4.50
N ASP A 18 -4.03 17.68 4.50
CA ASP A 18 -4.31 18.93 3.81
C ASP A 18 -3.48 20.06 4.40
N SER A 19 -2.85 20.85 3.52
CA SER A 19 -1.86 21.85 3.91
C SER A 19 -2.43 23.05 4.71
N ASP A 20 -3.73 23.21 4.72
CA ASP A 20 -4.41 24.37 5.31
C ASP A 20 -5.04 24.10 6.68
N SER A 21 -4.69 23.01 7.29
CA SER A 21 -5.36 22.55 8.49
C SER A 21 -4.75 23.12 9.76
N ALA A 22 -5.60 23.70 10.59
CA ALA A 22 -5.29 24.13 11.94
C ALA A 22 -4.86 22.95 12.83
N SER A 23 -4.12 23.25 13.91
CA SER A 23 -3.78 22.26 14.94
C SER A 23 -5.04 21.54 15.43
N THR A 24 -4.97 20.22 15.56
CA THR A 24 -6.09 19.37 16.03
C THR A 24 -6.33 19.52 17.53
N GLY A 25 -5.43 20.19 18.25
CA GLY A 25 -5.43 20.24 19.70
C GLY A 25 -4.92 18.95 20.38
N ASP A 26 -4.56 17.93 19.59
CA ASP A 26 -3.89 16.70 20.04
C ASP A 26 -2.43 16.75 19.58
N GLU A 27 -1.53 17.01 20.52
CA GLU A 27 -0.09 17.19 20.22
C GLU A 27 0.55 15.95 19.57
N GLN A 28 0.06 14.76 19.90
CA GLN A 28 0.58 13.52 19.33
C GLN A 28 0.10 13.35 17.88
N LEU A 29 -1.12 13.70 17.61
CA LEU A 29 -1.70 13.65 16.27
C LEU A 29 -1.05 14.69 15.36
N ASP A 30 -0.81 15.90 15.87
CA ASP A 30 -0.15 16.97 15.11
C ASP A 30 1.29 16.59 14.76
N LYS A 31 2.02 15.92 15.67
CA LYS A 31 3.35 15.38 15.41
C LYS A 31 3.33 14.26 14.35
N GLU A 32 2.37 13.35 14.42
CA GLU A 32 2.21 12.30 13.40
C GLU A 32 1.92 12.90 12.03
N LYS A 33 1.10 13.94 11.96
CA LYS A 33 0.79 14.67 10.72
C LYS A 33 2.02 15.38 10.15
N GLU A 34 2.80 16.04 10.99
CA GLU A 34 4.01 16.73 10.56
C GLU A 34 5.06 15.75 10.04
N ILE A 35 5.18 14.59 10.67
CA ILE A 35 6.04 13.49 10.22
C ILE A 35 5.57 12.99 8.85
N LEU A 36 4.28 12.72 8.67
CA LEU A 36 3.69 12.29 7.39
C LEU A 36 3.95 13.32 6.28
N LYS A 37 3.74 14.59 6.58
CA LYS A 37 3.97 15.68 5.63
C LYS A 37 5.44 15.79 5.24
N SER A 38 6.35 15.69 6.20
CA SER A 38 7.80 15.76 5.95
C SER A 38 8.32 14.57 5.14
N MET A 39 7.64 13.43 5.22
CA MET A 39 8.01 12.18 4.53
C MET A 39 7.32 12.01 3.17
N GLY A 40 6.48 12.96 2.74
CA GLY A 40 5.78 12.85 1.45
C GLY A 40 4.64 11.83 1.44
N GLY A 41 4.03 11.54 2.59
CA GLY A 41 2.96 10.56 2.73
C GLY A 41 3.44 9.21 3.28
N VAL A 42 2.53 8.24 3.37
CA VAL A 42 2.85 6.86 3.79
C VAL A 42 3.43 6.11 2.61
N ASN A 43 4.64 5.61 2.76
CA ASN A 43 5.32 4.76 1.79
C ASN A 43 5.97 3.56 2.50
N TYR A 44 6.52 2.61 1.75
CA TYR A 44 7.12 1.41 2.33
C TYR A 44 8.29 1.73 3.27
N ALA A 45 9.12 2.70 2.91
CA ALA A 45 10.30 3.07 3.70
C ALA A 45 9.95 3.71 5.05
N ASN A 46 8.77 4.32 5.19
CA ASN A 46 8.37 5.01 6.42
C ASN A 46 7.23 4.34 7.19
N VAL A 47 6.52 3.38 6.58
CA VAL A 47 5.33 2.76 7.18
C VAL A 47 5.65 2.07 8.50
N SER A 48 6.76 1.36 8.59
CA SER A 48 7.20 0.68 9.82
C SER A 48 7.38 1.69 10.95
N LYS A 49 8.10 2.77 10.72
CA LYS A 49 8.36 3.81 11.71
C LYS A 49 7.10 4.56 12.11
N LEU A 50 6.27 4.92 11.13
CA LEU A 50 5.04 5.67 11.34
C LEU A 50 3.99 4.86 12.11
N MET A 51 3.91 3.58 11.84
CA MET A 51 2.95 2.67 12.44
C MET A 51 3.47 1.98 13.70
N GLY A 52 4.73 2.21 14.08
CA GLY A 52 5.39 1.49 15.17
C GLY A 52 5.51 -0.01 14.88
N LEU A 53 5.64 -0.37 13.61
CA LEU A 53 5.79 -1.75 13.17
C LEU A 53 7.26 -2.17 13.24
N PRO A 54 7.54 -3.48 13.28
CA PRO A 54 8.89 -4.01 13.13
C PRO A 54 9.46 -3.66 11.75
N ASP A 55 10.75 -3.89 11.58
CA ASP A 55 11.39 -3.77 10.29
C ASP A 55 10.75 -4.74 9.29
N LEU A 56 10.44 -4.22 8.10
CA LEU A 56 9.78 -4.97 7.04
C LEU A 56 10.78 -5.38 5.93
N ASP A 57 12.04 -4.97 6.03
CA ASP A 57 13.04 -5.23 5.01
C ASP A 57 13.33 -6.72 4.84
N ASP A 58 13.16 -7.50 5.91
CA ASP A 58 13.34 -8.95 5.90
C ASP A 58 12.09 -9.73 5.45
N MET A 59 11.01 -9.05 5.06
CA MET A 59 9.72 -9.69 4.72
C MET A 59 9.86 -10.79 3.65
N ASP A 60 10.78 -10.64 2.71
CA ASP A 60 10.99 -11.60 1.63
C ASP A 60 11.95 -12.74 2.01
N TYR A 61 12.80 -12.54 3.01
CA TYR A 61 13.79 -13.51 3.46
C TYR A 61 13.34 -14.30 4.66
N ASP A 62 12.64 -13.67 5.60
CA ASP A 62 12.08 -14.30 6.80
C ASP A 62 10.64 -13.82 7.04
N PRO A 63 9.69 -14.22 6.18
CA PRO A 63 8.28 -13.82 6.35
C PRO A 63 7.68 -14.37 7.65
N SER A 64 8.16 -15.50 8.16
CA SER A 64 7.69 -16.06 9.44
C SER A 64 8.08 -15.19 10.63
N GLY A 65 9.32 -14.72 10.69
CA GLY A 65 9.79 -13.81 11.74
C GLY A 65 9.07 -12.46 11.69
N VAL A 66 8.89 -11.90 10.48
CA VAL A 66 8.13 -10.66 10.30
C VAL A 66 6.67 -10.84 10.68
N TYR A 67 6.04 -11.95 10.30
CA TYR A 67 4.66 -12.27 10.69
C TYR A 67 4.50 -12.31 12.22
N GLN A 68 5.41 -13.02 12.90
CA GLN A 68 5.42 -13.09 14.37
C GLN A 68 5.58 -11.70 15.00
N ALA A 69 6.48 -10.87 14.46
CA ALA A 69 6.68 -9.50 14.92
C ALA A 69 5.45 -8.61 14.69
N LEU A 70 4.71 -8.81 13.58
CA LEU A 70 3.50 -8.06 13.26
C LEU A 70 2.27 -8.48 14.09
N THR A 71 2.14 -9.77 14.42
CA THR A 71 0.93 -10.35 15.02
C THR A 71 1.09 -10.82 16.46
N GLY A 72 2.34 -11.05 16.90
CA GLY A 72 2.66 -11.70 18.16
C GLY A 72 2.45 -13.22 18.16
N THR A 73 2.07 -13.82 17.04
CA THR A 73 1.82 -15.27 16.90
C THR A 73 2.77 -15.89 15.90
N GLU A 74 3.28 -17.06 16.19
CA GLU A 74 4.15 -17.81 15.30
C GLU A 74 3.35 -18.48 14.18
N ASN A 75 3.79 -18.29 12.92
CA ASN A 75 3.28 -18.98 11.75
C ASN A 75 4.42 -19.31 10.79
N LEU A 76 4.92 -20.55 10.89
CA LEU A 76 6.04 -21.02 10.06
C LEU A 76 5.71 -21.11 8.56
N ALA A 77 4.43 -21.10 8.21
CA ALA A 77 3.96 -21.12 6.81
C ALA A 77 3.57 -19.72 6.31
N ALA A 78 3.88 -18.64 7.08
CA ALA A 78 3.59 -17.29 6.68
C ALA A 78 4.37 -16.92 5.41
N THR A 79 3.73 -16.14 4.55
CA THR A 79 4.30 -15.65 3.30
C THR A 79 4.46 -14.12 3.36
N SER A 80 5.29 -13.56 2.47
CA SER A 80 5.40 -12.10 2.30
C SER A 80 4.03 -11.46 2.01
N GLN A 81 3.15 -12.20 1.33
CA GLN A 81 1.77 -11.77 1.06
C GLN A 81 0.96 -11.60 2.34
N ASP A 82 1.06 -12.55 3.27
CA ASP A 82 0.36 -12.46 4.55
C ASP A 82 0.86 -11.27 5.36
N CYS A 83 2.17 -11.05 5.39
CA CYS A 83 2.77 -9.90 6.06
C CYS A 83 2.30 -8.58 5.44
N MET A 84 2.33 -8.46 4.11
CA MET A 84 1.89 -7.25 3.40
C MET A 84 0.41 -6.95 3.66
N ARG A 85 -0.44 -7.98 3.66
CA ARG A 85 -1.86 -7.84 3.97
C ARG A 85 -2.07 -7.28 5.38
N ILE A 86 -1.35 -7.79 6.37
CA ILE A 86 -1.43 -7.29 7.74
C ILE A 86 -0.97 -5.83 7.83
N VAL A 87 0.10 -5.47 7.13
CA VAL A 87 0.58 -4.09 7.08
C VAL A 87 -0.49 -3.16 6.49
N LEU A 88 -1.10 -3.54 5.36
CA LEU A 88 -2.18 -2.77 4.72
C LEU A 88 -3.40 -2.63 5.63
N ASP A 89 -3.79 -3.71 6.33
CA ASP A 89 -4.90 -3.67 7.28
C ASP A 89 -4.61 -2.70 8.43
N LYS A 90 -3.40 -2.73 9.00
CA LYS A 90 -2.98 -1.80 10.06
C LYS A 90 -2.96 -0.35 9.59
N VAL A 91 -2.44 -0.07 8.39
CA VAL A 91 -2.48 1.27 7.79
C VAL A 91 -3.93 1.72 7.64
N THR A 92 -4.78 0.87 7.10
CA THR A 92 -6.21 1.15 6.92
C THR A 92 -6.92 1.46 8.25
N GLU A 93 -6.65 0.69 9.29
CA GLU A 93 -7.21 0.95 10.65
C GLU A 93 -6.73 2.29 11.20
N LYS A 94 -5.44 2.59 11.08
CA LYS A 94 -4.88 3.87 11.56
C LYS A 94 -5.53 5.05 10.84
N VAL A 95 -5.66 4.97 9.52
CA VAL A 95 -6.30 5.99 8.70
C VAL A 95 -7.77 6.18 9.09
N ARG A 96 -8.51 5.07 9.24
CA ARG A 96 -9.91 5.13 9.70
C ARG A 96 -10.04 5.77 11.09
N ALA A 97 -9.11 5.47 12.00
CA ALA A 97 -9.09 6.07 13.33
C ALA A 97 -8.86 7.59 13.26
N LEU A 98 -7.96 8.03 12.38
CA LEU A 98 -7.69 9.44 12.12
C LEU A 98 -8.91 10.13 11.50
N SER A 99 -9.52 9.54 10.47
CA SER A 99 -10.71 10.08 9.79
C SER A 99 -11.93 10.16 10.71
N LYS A 100 -12.17 9.17 11.57
CA LYS A 100 -13.29 9.21 12.54
C LYS A 100 -13.13 10.31 13.59
N ARG A 101 -11.89 10.62 13.98
CA ARG A 101 -11.62 11.75 14.89
C ARG A 101 -11.92 13.09 14.22
N ASP A 102 -11.64 13.21 12.91
CA ASP A 102 -11.97 14.42 12.15
C ASP A 102 -13.48 14.64 12.04
N GLU A 103 -14.31 13.59 11.95
CA GLU A 103 -15.77 13.72 11.98
C GLU A 103 -16.31 14.18 13.34
N ALA A 104 -15.68 13.75 14.44
CA ALA A 104 -16.02 14.21 15.78
C ALA A 104 -15.53 15.64 16.07
N SER A 105 -14.51 16.10 15.34
CA SER A 105 -13.85 17.41 15.49
C SER A 105 -14.35 18.45 14.51
N LYS A 106 -15.49 18.28 13.87
CA LYS A 106 -16.07 19.16 12.82
C LYS A 106 -16.28 20.63 13.21
N SER A 107 -15.73 21.09 14.32
CA SER A 107 -15.69 22.52 14.66
C SER A 107 -14.37 23.21 14.29
N ASN A 108 -13.26 22.49 14.01
CA ASN A 108 -11.98 23.09 13.60
C ASN A 108 -11.15 22.08 12.74
N GLY A 109 -11.73 21.65 11.62
CA GLY A 109 -11.31 20.50 10.88
C GLY A 109 -9.98 20.59 10.17
N GLN A 110 -9.17 19.58 10.39
CA GLN A 110 -8.15 19.17 9.43
C GLN A 110 -8.61 17.92 8.72
N THR A 111 -8.54 17.96 7.42
CA THR A 111 -8.88 16.86 6.53
C THR A 111 -7.62 16.22 5.99
N TYR A 112 -7.61 14.89 5.93
CA TYR A 112 -6.64 14.13 5.14
C TYR A 112 -7.23 13.91 3.77
N SER A 113 -6.50 14.26 2.73
CA SER A 113 -6.90 13.95 1.36
C SER A 113 -6.21 12.68 0.87
N TYR A 114 -7.01 11.76 0.35
CA TYR A 114 -6.50 10.63 -0.38
C TYR A 114 -6.25 11.04 -1.83
N VAL A 115 -5.02 10.84 -2.28
CA VAL A 115 -4.64 11.06 -3.67
C VAL A 115 -4.73 9.74 -4.40
N GLU A 116 -5.78 9.62 -5.20
CA GLU A 116 -6.04 8.45 -6.03
C GLU A 116 -5.07 8.41 -7.21
N THR A 117 -4.44 7.26 -7.44
CA THR A 117 -3.56 7.05 -8.59
C THR A 117 -4.34 6.86 -9.88
N ASP A 118 -3.67 7.08 -11.01
CA ASP A 118 -4.26 6.77 -12.32
C ASP A 118 -4.49 5.27 -12.50
N PHE A 119 -3.72 4.41 -11.81
CA PHE A 119 -3.93 2.97 -11.75
C PHE A 119 -5.31 2.65 -11.16
N ILE A 120 -5.65 3.20 -10.00
CA ILE A 120 -6.95 2.99 -9.35
C ILE A 120 -8.10 3.57 -10.18
N LYS A 121 -7.93 4.77 -10.76
CA LYS A 121 -8.92 5.37 -11.66
C LYS A 121 -9.18 4.48 -12.88
N ALA A 122 -8.12 3.95 -13.48
CA ALA A 122 -8.23 3.06 -14.64
C ALA A 122 -8.95 1.75 -14.31
N LEU A 123 -8.69 1.18 -13.13
CA LEU A 123 -9.39 0.00 -12.63
C LEU A 123 -10.90 0.23 -12.44
N LYS A 124 -11.26 1.38 -11.85
CA LYS A 124 -12.66 1.77 -11.65
C LYS A 124 -13.39 2.03 -12.96
N ASN A 125 -12.68 2.56 -13.96
CA ASN A 125 -13.29 3.00 -15.23
C ASN A 125 -13.28 1.92 -16.33
N GLY A 126 -12.76 0.72 -16.08
CA GLY A 126 -12.72 -0.34 -17.08
C GLY A 126 -11.71 -0.10 -18.19
N SER A 127 -10.61 0.54 -17.89
CA SER A 127 -9.56 0.88 -18.86
C SER A 127 -8.54 -0.24 -19.02
N VAL A 128 -7.75 -0.17 -20.11
CA VAL A 128 -6.55 -1.01 -20.27
C VAL A 128 -5.42 -0.38 -19.48
N ILE A 129 -4.79 -1.18 -18.64
CA ILE A 129 -3.73 -0.78 -17.74
C ILE A 129 -2.48 -1.57 -18.10
N GLU A 130 -1.40 -0.90 -18.42
CA GLU A 130 -0.11 -1.54 -18.66
C GLU A 130 0.82 -1.34 -17.46
N ILE A 131 1.27 -2.44 -16.85
CA ILE A 131 2.33 -2.46 -15.86
C ILE A 131 3.63 -2.84 -16.57
N GLN A 132 4.48 -1.83 -16.80
CA GLN A 132 5.74 -2.02 -17.53
C GLN A 132 6.88 -2.29 -16.56
N GLU A 133 7.70 -3.28 -16.89
CA GLU A 133 8.94 -3.66 -16.20
C GLU A 133 8.78 -3.95 -14.69
N PRO A 134 7.76 -4.70 -14.25
CA PRO A 134 7.59 -5.04 -12.82
C PRO A 134 8.74 -5.89 -12.27
N SER A 135 9.51 -6.56 -13.13
CA SER A 135 10.71 -7.31 -12.76
C SER A 135 11.84 -6.44 -12.20
N THR A 136 11.77 -5.12 -12.38
CA THR A 136 12.73 -4.17 -11.82
C THR A 136 12.43 -3.80 -10.36
N ILE A 137 11.24 -4.09 -9.87
CA ILE A 137 10.85 -3.80 -8.49
C ILE A 137 11.70 -4.62 -7.52
N VAL A 138 12.38 -3.95 -6.62
CA VAL A 138 13.27 -4.60 -5.65
C VAL A 138 12.49 -5.37 -4.60
N GLN A 139 11.29 -4.89 -4.25
CA GLN A 139 10.45 -5.48 -3.23
C GLN A 139 9.35 -6.35 -3.85
N PRO A 140 9.48 -7.68 -3.88
CA PRO A 140 8.51 -8.60 -4.47
C PRO A 140 7.11 -8.49 -3.85
N GLY A 141 7.03 -8.12 -2.56
CA GLY A 141 5.79 -7.90 -1.85
C GLY A 141 4.86 -6.85 -2.48
N VAL A 142 5.40 -5.92 -3.26
CA VAL A 142 4.60 -4.90 -3.97
C VAL A 142 3.61 -5.55 -4.94
N LEU A 143 4.08 -6.45 -5.81
CA LEU A 143 3.22 -7.15 -6.77
C LEU A 143 2.29 -8.14 -6.07
N VAL A 144 2.78 -8.78 -5.01
CA VAL A 144 1.98 -9.70 -4.20
C VAL A 144 0.81 -8.98 -3.55
N GLY A 145 0.99 -7.73 -3.12
CA GLY A 145 -0.09 -6.87 -2.60
C GLY A 145 -1.21 -6.60 -3.62
N LEU A 146 -0.93 -6.74 -4.92
CA LEU A 146 -1.89 -6.58 -6.00
C LEU A 146 -2.58 -7.90 -6.43
N ASN A 147 -2.18 -9.04 -5.88
CA ASN A 147 -2.68 -10.35 -6.32
C ASN A 147 -4.21 -10.47 -6.26
N SER A 148 -4.84 -9.97 -5.20
CA SER A 148 -6.29 -9.99 -5.06
C SER A 148 -7.00 -9.21 -6.17
N LEU A 149 -6.35 -8.17 -6.68
CA LEU A 149 -6.87 -7.33 -7.75
C LEU A 149 -6.74 -7.98 -9.13
N LEU A 150 -5.75 -8.83 -9.32
CA LEU A 150 -5.49 -9.54 -10.57
C LEU A 150 -6.43 -10.74 -10.76
N GLU A 151 -7.14 -11.17 -9.72
CA GLU A 151 -8.15 -12.23 -9.81
C GLU A 151 -9.38 -11.78 -10.62
N GLN A 152 -10.20 -12.76 -11.03
CA GLN A 152 -11.34 -12.54 -11.93
C GLN A 152 -12.41 -11.61 -11.34
N SER A 153 -12.62 -11.64 -10.03
CA SER A 153 -13.46 -10.71 -9.25
C SER A 153 -12.61 -9.91 -8.27
N GLY A 154 -11.56 -9.29 -8.81
CA GLY A 154 -10.53 -8.69 -7.98
C GLY A 154 -11.01 -7.50 -7.19
N THR A 155 -10.67 -7.48 -5.91
CA THR A 155 -10.92 -6.34 -5.01
C THR A 155 -9.62 -5.87 -4.40
N ILE A 156 -9.54 -4.60 -4.08
CA ILE A 156 -8.44 -4.03 -3.30
C ILE A 156 -8.98 -3.08 -2.24
N THR A 157 -8.38 -3.14 -1.05
CA THR A 157 -8.67 -2.17 0.01
C THR A 157 -7.71 -1.00 -0.12
N LEU A 158 -8.26 0.18 -0.30
CA LEU A 158 -7.47 1.43 -0.32
C LEU A 158 -7.00 1.83 1.08
N PRO A 159 -5.98 2.68 1.20
CA PRO A 159 -5.56 3.25 2.48
C PRO A 159 -6.67 4.01 3.22
N THR A 160 -7.70 4.48 2.53
CA THR A 160 -8.92 5.06 3.12
C THR A 160 -9.82 4.03 3.80
N GLY A 161 -9.58 2.74 3.56
CA GLY A 161 -10.45 1.64 3.97
C GLY A 161 -11.63 1.37 3.03
N GLU A 162 -11.71 2.08 1.91
CA GLU A 162 -12.65 1.77 0.83
C GLU A 162 -12.21 0.49 0.13
N ILE A 163 -13.15 -0.40 -0.15
CA ILE A 163 -12.93 -1.59 -0.95
C ILE A 163 -13.35 -1.27 -2.38
N ILE A 164 -12.44 -1.42 -3.32
CA ILE A 164 -12.69 -1.22 -4.74
C ILE A 164 -12.78 -2.58 -5.41
N GLU A 165 -13.81 -2.76 -6.23
CA GLU A 165 -13.91 -3.87 -7.18
C GLU A 165 -13.33 -3.43 -8.53
N ARG A 166 -12.56 -4.31 -9.15
CA ARG A 166 -12.08 -4.11 -10.51
C ARG A 166 -13.28 -4.11 -11.47
N HIS A 167 -13.37 -3.07 -12.30
CA HIS A 167 -14.39 -3.04 -13.36
C HIS A 167 -14.26 -4.26 -14.27
N PRO A 168 -15.36 -4.90 -14.70
CA PRO A 168 -15.31 -6.09 -15.56
C PRO A 168 -14.52 -5.90 -16.86
N ASP A 169 -14.54 -4.69 -17.42
CA ASP A 169 -13.83 -4.35 -18.65
C ASP A 169 -12.38 -3.90 -18.41
N ALA A 170 -11.94 -3.82 -17.15
CA ALA A 170 -10.55 -3.47 -16.86
C ALA A 170 -9.62 -4.63 -17.21
N VAL A 171 -8.64 -4.34 -18.06
CA VAL A 171 -7.63 -5.30 -18.49
C VAL A 171 -6.26 -4.85 -18.00
N VAL A 172 -5.59 -5.72 -17.26
CA VAL A 172 -4.22 -5.47 -16.81
C VAL A 172 -3.26 -6.24 -17.70
N VAL A 173 -2.35 -5.54 -18.35
CA VAL A 173 -1.29 -6.09 -19.19
C VAL A 173 0.05 -5.88 -18.49
N VAL A 174 0.84 -6.92 -18.39
CA VAL A 174 2.18 -6.87 -17.82
C VAL A 174 3.20 -7.06 -18.93
N THR A 175 4.11 -6.10 -19.07
CA THR A 175 5.22 -6.18 -20.04
C THR A 175 6.54 -6.12 -19.28
N THR A 176 7.41 -7.09 -19.48
CA THR A 176 8.68 -7.17 -18.77
C THR A 176 9.75 -7.85 -19.58
N ASN A 177 10.99 -7.44 -19.33
CA ASN A 177 12.19 -8.10 -19.84
C ASN A 177 12.67 -9.13 -18.81
N ILE A 178 12.77 -10.39 -19.19
CA ILE A 178 13.22 -11.46 -18.30
C ILE A 178 14.72 -11.76 -18.39
N SER A 179 15.42 -11.13 -19.32
CA SER A 179 16.83 -11.42 -19.62
C SER A 179 17.79 -10.26 -19.38
N TYR A 180 17.34 -9.19 -18.73
CA TYR A 180 18.14 -8.00 -18.50
C TYR A 180 18.84 -8.06 -17.13
N GLU A 181 20.09 -7.59 -17.08
CA GLU A 181 20.86 -7.50 -15.83
C GLU A 181 20.16 -6.54 -14.86
N GLY A 182 19.74 -7.02 -13.71
CA GLY A 182 18.93 -6.28 -12.73
C GLY A 182 17.44 -6.65 -12.69
N CYS A 183 16.96 -7.46 -13.64
CA CYS A 183 15.60 -8.02 -13.58
C CYS A 183 15.54 -9.19 -12.60
N ARG A 184 14.50 -9.21 -11.77
CA ARG A 184 14.18 -10.35 -10.90
C ARG A 184 13.07 -11.18 -11.54
N GLY A 185 13.06 -12.48 -11.27
CA GLY A 185 11.94 -13.33 -11.68
C GLY A 185 10.65 -12.84 -11.01
N LEU A 186 9.58 -12.74 -11.80
CA LEU A 186 8.26 -12.49 -11.23
C LEU A 186 7.84 -13.65 -10.34
N ASN A 187 7.15 -13.34 -9.27
CA ASN A 187 6.59 -14.36 -8.38
C ASN A 187 5.59 -15.23 -9.17
N GLN A 188 5.64 -16.54 -8.97
CA GLN A 188 4.75 -17.48 -9.65
C GLN A 188 3.27 -17.12 -9.42
N SER A 189 2.92 -16.62 -8.24
CA SER A 189 1.55 -16.19 -7.94
C SER A 189 1.06 -15.01 -8.80
N VAL A 190 1.97 -14.23 -9.38
CA VAL A 190 1.63 -13.14 -10.32
C VAL A 190 1.55 -13.66 -11.75
N ILE A 191 2.36 -14.68 -12.09
CA ILE A 191 2.41 -15.28 -13.44
C ILE A 191 1.16 -16.10 -13.72
N ASP A 192 0.63 -16.77 -12.69
CA ASP A 192 -0.50 -17.71 -12.81
C ASP A 192 -1.88 -17.02 -12.85
N ARG A 193 -1.94 -15.70 -12.84
CA ARG A 193 -3.18 -14.90 -12.81
C ARG A 193 -3.33 -14.00 -14.02
#